data_82226bb030540dc3369b8b0b1b78c779
#
_entry.id   82226bb030540dc3369b8b0b1b78c779
#
_cell.length_a   1.000
_cell.length_b   1.000
_cell.length_c   1.000
_cell.angle_alpha   90.00
_cell.angle_beta   90.00
_cell.angle_gamma   90.00
#
_symmetry.space_group_name_H-M   'P 1'
#
loop_
_entity.id
_entity.type
_entity.pdbx_description
1 polymer ?
#
loop_
_entity_poly.entity_id
_entity_poly.type
_entity_poly.pdbx_seq_one_letter_code
_entity_poly.pdbx_strand_id
1 'polypeptide(L)'
;MASNKINSLVARNTENAPKSIGPYSQTVAFSHYNNLSAQLPIDPKSGKIVAGGVKEQTEQCFKNIKAILESIDHVMNDVVRITVFVKNIKDVDTVDEVYKTFFPTYVPTRTTVAVAALPLNALVQIEALVSNGEGTIPNAPQAGNLIKLINNTANAPICSLSAQTVSFSHYNNLSAQLPIDPKTGRLITGGVKEQAQQCLKNIKAILNSIDVPFDDIVKINIFLKNLSDIEDVDEVYATFFPDSAIARAVAYVPARTIVAVSDLSMHALVQIEAVVSHGDGTPPQAIEDRHGIVINANNTENAPKNSLSTQTVAFSHYNHISAQLPIDPKTGKMIAGGVKEQAEQCLKNIKAILESISHGMEDVVKVNIFLKNITDSELVDEVYTTFFPGGIPARRTVGVSALQNDALIQIDVVVSNAEGTPLKA
;
A
#
# COMPACT_ATOMS: atom_id res chain seq x y z
N MET A 1 -14.03 28.20 -16.37
CA MET A 1 -12.67 28.20 -16.94
C MET A 1 -12.15 26.81 -16.69
N ALA A 2 -11.90 26.01 -17.73
CA ALA A 2 -11.29 24.69 -17.58
C ALA A 2 -9.85 24.91 -17.10
N SER A 3 -9.53 24.48 -15.88
CA SER A 3 -8.16 24.46 -15.41
C SER A 3 -7.42 23.48 -16.33
N ASN A 4 -6.36 23.93 -17.00
CA ASN A 4 -5.39 23.05 -17.62
C ASN A 4 -4.69 22.26 -16.48
N LYS A 5 -5.35 21.20 -15.99
CA LYS A 5 -4.69 20.22 -15.14
C LYS A 5 -3.61 19.55 -16.01
N ILE A 6 -2.37 19.95 -15.81
CA ILE A 6 -1.23 19.18 -16.32
C ILE A 6 -1.23 17.89 -15.52
N ASN A 7 -1.69 16.80 -16.14
CA ASN A 7 -1.57 15.49 -15.53
C ASN A 7 -0.09 15.15 -15.47
N SER A 8 0.47 15.22 -14.27
CA SER A 8 1.90 14.97 -14.01
C SER A 8 2.21 13.50 -13.72
N LEU A 9 1.26 12.58 -13.95
CA LEU A 9 1.51 11.15 -13.87
C LEU A 9 2.43 10.72 -15.01
N VAL A 10 3.53 10.05 -14.69
CA VAL A 10 4.49 9.54 -15.66
C VAL A 10 4.56 8.02 -15.58
N ALA A 11 3.84 7.36 -16.47
CA ALA A 11 3.90 5.91 -16.64
C ALA A 11 5.10 5.52 -17.52
N ARG A 12 5.84 4.49 -17.11
CA ARG A 12 6.99 3.98 -17.86
C ARG A 12 7.03 2.47 -17.88
N ASN A 13 7.53 1.94 -19.01
CA ASN A 13 7.75 0.53 -19.25
C ASN A 13 9.11 0.33 -19.90
N THR A 14 9.77 -0.78 -19.59
CA THR A 14 11.05 -1.19 -20.19
C THR A 14 10.95 -2.61 -20.73
N GLU A 15 11.68 -2.90 -21.80
CA GLU A 15 11.80 -4.27 -22.34
C GLU A 15 12.77 -5.13 -21.52
N ASN A 16 13.56 -4.51 -20.62
CA ASN A 16 14.47 -5.21 -19.72
C ASN A 16 13.77 -5.89 -18.54
N ALA A 17 12.48 -5.62 -18.35
CA ALA A 17 11.61 -6.28 -17.38
C ALA A 17 10.41 -6.91 -18.11
N PRO A 18 9.71 -7.87 -17.50
CA PRO A 18 8.58 -8.53 -18.14
C PRO A 18 7.49 -7.53 -18.52
N LYS A 19 6.89 -7.74 -19.69
CA LYS A 19 5.65 -7.01 -20.03
C LYS A 19 4.57 -7.29 -18.97
N SER A 20 3.79 -6.27 -18.68
CA SER A 20 2.64 -6.42 -17.80
C SER A 20 1.68 -7.50 -18.32
N ILE A 21 1.23 -8.38 -17.45
CA ILE A 21 0.29 -9.46 -17.80
C ILE A 21 -1.16 -8.99 -17.90
N GLY A 22 -1.40 -7.72 -17.66
CA GLY A 22 -2.71 -7.08 -17.71
C GLY A 22 -2.59 -5.61 -18.11
N PRO A 23 -3.68 -4.85 -18.13
CA PRO A 23 -3.72 -3.46 -18.59
C PRO A 23 -3.19 -2.48 -17.53
N TYR A 24 -1.89 -2.51 -17.26
CA TYR A 24 -1.21 -1.65 -16.29
C TYR A 24 0.24 -1.40 -16.67
N SER A 25 0.83 -0.32 -16.15
CA SER A 25 2.22 0.05 -16.39
C SER A 25 3.16 -0.62 -15.39
N GLN A 26 4.43 -0.82 -15.76
CA GLN A 26 5.44 -1.37 -14.85
C GLN A 26 5.73 -0.42 -13.69
N THR A 27 5.78 0.89 -13.96
CA THR A 27 5.94 1.91 -12.92
C THR A 27 5.19 3.18 -13.28
N VAL A 28 4.69 3.86 -12.26
CA VAL A 28 4.05 5.17 -12.38
C VAL A 28 4.67 6.12 -11.37
N ALA A 29 5.31 7.16 -11.87
CA ALA A 29 5.83 8.25 -11.06
C ALA A 29 4.77 9.34 -10.92
N PHE A 30 4.63 9.84 -9.71
CA PHE A 30 3.91 11.06 -9.40
C PHE A 30 4.59 11.75 -8.23
N SER A 31 4.84 13.06 -8.33
CA SER A 31 5.54 13.82 -7.30
C SER A 31 6.82 13.09 -6.87
N HIS A 32 7.02 12.84 -5.61
CA HIS A 32 8.26 12.33 -5.03
C HIS A 32 8.37 10.80 -5.01
N TYR A 33 7.42 10.06 -5.57
CA TYR A 33 7.44 8.59 -5.56
C TYR A 33 7.22 7.97 -6.93
N ASN A 34 7.92 6.85 -7.16
CA ASN A 34 7.61 5.87 -8.18
C ASN A 34 6.85 4.70 -7.55
N ASN A 35 5.68 4.41 -8.06
CA ASN A 35 4.89 3.24 -7.67
C ASN A 35 5.13 2.12 -8.68
N LEU A 36 5.82 1.07 -8.28
CA LEU A 36 6.02 -0.10 -9.13
C LEU A 36 4.82 -1.04 -9.03
N SER A 37 4.43 -1.59 -10.17
CA SER A 37 3.53 -2.74 -10.20
C SER A 37 4.21 -3.95 -9.57
N ALA A 38 3.43 -4.78 -8.90
CA ALA A 38 3.95 -5.99 -8.29
C ALA A 38 4.57 -6.91 -9.35
N GLN A 39 5.83 -7.25 -9.15
CA GLN A 39 6.61 -8.06 -10.08
C GLN A 39 6.43 -9.54 -9.78
N LEU A 40 6.06 -10.27 -10.81
CA LEU A 40 6.06 -11.74 -10.83
C LEU A 40 7.43 -12.25 -11.27
N PRO A 41 7.78 -13.50 -10.95
CA PRO A 41 9.06 -14.10 -11.33
C PRO A 41 9.10 -14.53 -12.80
N ILE A 42 8.76 -13.62 -13.69
CA ILE A 42 8.73 -13.84 -15.15
C ILE A 42 10.09 -13.44 -15.73
N ASP A 43 10.67 -14.32 -16.52
CA ASP A 43 11.83 -13.97 -17.36
C ASP A 43 11.38 -13.06 -18.51
N PRO A 44 11.95 -11.86 -18.65
CA PRO A 44 11.54 -10.90 -19.68
C PRO A 44 11.76 -11.40 -21.11
N LYS A 45 12.69 -12.32 -21.32
CA LYS A 45 13.01 -12.87 -22.66
C LYS A 45 12.00 -13.92 -23.10
N SER A 46 11.62 -14.83 -22.19
CA SER A 46 10.70 -15.92 -22.50
C SER A 46 9.24 -15.57 -22.23
N GLY A 47 8.98 -14.56 -21.41
CA GLY A 47 7.64 -14.21 -20.96
C GLY A 47 6.99 -15.24 -20.02
N LYS A 48 7.79 -16.16 -19.46
CA LYS A 48 7.32 -17.27 -18.62
C LYS A 48 7.89 -17.16 -17.22
N ILE A 49 7.16 -17.75 -16.23
CA ILE A 49 7.69 -17.96 -14.88
C ILE A 49 8.99 -18.75 -14.98
N VAL A 50 10.04 -18.30 -14.29
CA VAL A 50 11.34 -18.99 -14.26
C VAL A 50 11.20 -20.38 -13.65
N ALA A 51 12.00 -21.32 -14.15
CA ALA A 51 12.12 -22.65 -13.55
C ALA A 51 12.79 -22.56 -12.17
N GLY A 52 12.48 -23.53 -11.31
CA GLY A 52 13.03 -23.62 -9.96
C GLY A 52 11.98 -23.34 -8.89
N GLY A 53 12.46 -23.16 -7.67
CA GLY A 53 11.63 -22.93 -6.49
C GLY A 53 11.51 -21.45 -6.13
N VAL A 54 11.15 -21.21 -4.87
CA VAL A 54 10.94 -19.86 -4.33
C VAL A 54 12.22 -19.01 -4.40
N LYS A 55 13.40 -19.62 -4.27
CA LYS A 55 14.69 -18.92 -4.38
C LYS A 55 14.87 -18.26 -5.74
N GLU A 56 14.80 -19.05 -6.81
CA GLU A 56 14.95 -18.58 -8.19
C GLU A 56 13.85 -17.58 -8.55
N GLN A 57 12.64 -17.83 -8.09
CA GLN A 57 11.53 -16.92 -8.32
C GLN A 57 11.72 -15.58 -7.60
N THR A 58 12.20 -15.59 -6.36
CA THR A 58 12.52 -14.36 -5.60
C THR A 58 13.63 -13.56 -6.26
N GLU A 59 14.69 -14.23 -6.68
CA GLU A 59 15.79 -13.60 -7.44
C GLU A 59 15.26 -12.92 -8.71
N GLN A 60 14.37 -13.59 -9.45
CA GLN A 60 13.81 -13.03 -10.68
C GLN A 60 12.92 -11.81 -10.40
N CYS A 61 12.08 -11.83 -9.37
CA CYS A 61 11.30 -10.67 -8.98
C CYS A 61 12.19 -9.44 -8.69
N PHE A 62 13.27 -9.62 -7.93
CA PHE A 62 14.21 -8.53 -7.64
C PHE A 62 15.01 -8.09 -8.87
N LYS A 63 15.40 -9.00 -9.76
CA LYS A 63 16.03 -8.64 -11.04
C LYS A 63 15.09 -7.80 -11.90
N ASN A 64 13.80 -8.13 -11.93
CA ASN A 64 12.80 -7.35 -12.66
C ASN A 64 12.62 -5.95 -12.03
N ILE A 65 12.51 -5.85 -10.71
CA ILE A 65 12.47 -4.56 -10.01
C ILE A 65 13.72 -3.74 -10.34
N LYS A 66 14.91 -4.32 -10.23
CA LYS A 66 16.17 -3.65 -10.53
C LYS A 66 16.21 -3.14 -11.99
N ALA A 67 15.79 -3.94 -12.96
CA ALA A 67 15.74 -3.54 -14.37
C ALA A 67 14.77 -2.38 -14.60
N ILE A 68 13.63 -2.35 -13.91
CA ILE A 68 12.70 -1.21 -13.96
C ILE A 68 13.35 0.03 -13.37
N LEU A 69 13.99 -0.08 -12.21
CA LEU A 69 14.67 1.04 -11.56
C LEU A 69 15.78 1.63 -12.44
N GLU A 70 16.64 0.79 -12.99
CA GLU A 70 17.72 1.20 -13.91
C GLU A 70 17.17 1.91 -15.14
N SER A 71 15.99 1.52 -15.63
CA SER A 71 15.36 2.17 -16.80
C SER A 71 14.82 3.59 -16.53
N ILE A 72 14.75 3.97 -15.27
CA ILE A 72 14.30 5.28 -14.81
C ILE A 72 15.38 6.01 -13.99
N ASP A 73 16.64 5.61 -14.17
CA ASP A 73 17.81 6.21 -13.50
C ASP A 73 17.82 6.09 -11.97
N HIS A 74 17.20 5.02 -11.45
CA HIS A 74 17.17 4.71 -10.02
C HIS A 74 17.92 3.40 -9.70
N VAL A 75 18.23 3.23 -8.43
CA VAL A 75 18.93 2.05 -7.89
C VAL A 75 18.14 1.41 -6.75
N MET A 76 18.53 0.19 -6.34
CA MET A 76 17.86 -0.53 -5.24
C MET A 76 17.87 0.27 -3.92
N ASN A 77 18.88 1.10 -3.69
CA ASN A 77 18.93 1.97 -2.50
C ASN A 77 17.88 3.10 -2.50
N ASP A 78 17.20 3.34 -3.62
CA ASP A 78 16.10 4.32 -3.70
C ASP A 78 14.77 3.73 -3.25
N VAL A 79 14.71 2.43 -3.04
CA VAL A 79 13.50 1.75 -2.56
C VAL A 79 13.20 2.20 -1.13
N VAL A 80 11.98 2.64 -0.91
CA VAL A 80 11.48 3.11 0.40
C VAL A 80 10.75 1.99 1.14
N ARG A 81 9.95 1.20 0.40
CA ARG A 81 9.16 0.10 0.94
C ARG A 81 9.12 -1.08 -0.03
N ILE A 82 9.23 -2.28 0.53
CA ILE A 82 9.02 -3.56 -0.16
C ILE A 82 7.81 -4.25 0.44
N THR A 83 6.93 -4.78 -0.41
CA THR A 83 5.88 -5.71 -0.01
C THR A 83 6.11 -7.05 -0.70
N VAL A 84 6.18 -8.11 0.10
CA VAL A 84 6.41 -9.49 -0.35
C VAL A 84 5.16 -10.32 -0.11
N PHE A 85 4.65 -10.90 -1.17
CA PHE A 85 3.57 -11.88 -1.15
C PHE A 85 4.15 -13.25 -1.46
N VAL A 86 3.99 -14.19 -0.55
CA VAL A 86 4.40 -15.59 -0.74
C VAL A 86 3.19 -16.50 -0.77
N LYS A 87 3.27 -17.59 -1.51
CA LYS A 87 2.22 -18.61 -1.51
C LYS A 87 2.25 -19.44 -0.22
N ASN A 88 3.43 -19.59 0.38
CA ASN A 88 3.61 -20.36 1.59
C ASN A 88 4.51 -19.56 2.57
N ILE A 89 4.04 -19.32 3.78
CA ILE A 89 4.78 -18.57 4.80
C ILE A 89 6.12 -19.24 5.17
N LYS A 90 6.24 -20.55 5.01
CA LYS A 90 7.48 -21.30 5.26
C LYS A 90 8.62 -20.94 4.30
N ASP A 91 8.30 -20.29 3.17
CA ASP A 91 9.28 -19.88 2.18
C ASP A 91 9.98 -18.57 2.54
N VAL A 92 9.53 -17.89 3.61
CA VAL A 92 10.03 -16.54 3.99
C VAL A 92 11.52 -16.56 4.28
N ASP A 93 12.05 -17.59 4.95
CA ASP A 93 13.49 -17.69 5.24
C ASP A 93 14.33 -17.73 3.96
N THR A 94 13.87 -18.46 2.94
CA THR A 94 14.53 -18.51 1.62
C THR A 94 14.43 -17.17 0.88
N VAL A 95 13.26 -16.50 0.98
CA VAL A 95 13.11 -15.14 0.45
C VAL A 95 14.08 -14.18 1.14
N ASP A 96 14.26 -14.31 2.43
CA ASP A 96 15.17 -13.48 3.26
C ASP A 96 16.64 -13.64 2.85
N GLU A 97 17.06 -14.86 2.53
CA GLU A 97 18.42 -15.11 2.02
C GLU A 97 18.68 -14.35 0.70
N VAL A 98 17.71 -14.37 -0.21
CA VAL A 98 17.82 -13.64 -1.48
C VAL A 98 17.73 -12.14 -1.23
N TYR A 99 16.80 -11.69 -0.39
CA TYR A 99 16.59 -10.28 -0.06
C TYR A 99 17.87 -9.59 0.41
N LYS A 100 18.66 -10.25 1.27
CA LYS A 100 19.95 -9.74 1.78
C LYS A 100 20.94 -9.42 0.65
N THR A 101 20.88 -10.13 -0.45
CA THR A 101 21.80 -9.91 -1.58
C THR A 101 21.47 -8.65 -2.36
N PHE A 102 20.20 -8.21 -2.35
CA PHE A 102 19.76 -6.99 -3.02
C PHE A 102 19.81 -5.76 -2.11
N PHE A 103 19.79 -5.94 -0.79
CA PHE A 103 19.87 -4.88 0.22
C PHE A 103 21.01 -5.14 1.22
N PRO A 104 22.28 -5.11 0.78
CA PRO A 104 23.42 -5.46 1.64
C PRO A 104 23.77 -4.39 2.70
N THR A 105 23.42 -3.13 2.44
CA THR A 105 23.84 -1.98 3.28
C THR A 105 22.67 -1.12 3.77
N TYR A 106 21.58 -1.14 3.05
CA TYR A 106 20.36 -0.38 3.33
C TYR A 106 19.18 -1.34 3.30
N VAL A 107 18.29 -1.22 4.26
CA VAL A 107 17.05 -2.01 4.29
C VAL A 107 15.84 -1.07 4.30
N PRO A 108 14.94 -1.18 3.31
CA PRO A 108 13.69 -0.43 3.30
C PRO A 108 12.72 -0.96 4.36
N THR A 109 11.59 -0.29 4.52
CA THR A 109 10.47 -0.88 5.26
C THR A 109 9.91 -2.08 4.51
N ARG A 110 9.32 -3.02 5.23
CA ARG A 110 8.88 -4.29 4.66
C ARG A 110 7.57 -4.78 5.25
N THR A 111 6.73 -5.31 4.37
CA THR A 111 5.54 -6.09 4.69
C THR A 111 5.67 -7.45 4.02
N THR A 112 5.45 -8.53 4.75
CA THR A 112 5.47 -9.89 4.21
C THR A 112 4.24 -10.65 4.69
N VAL A 113 3.47 -11.19 3.75
CA VAL A 113 2.24 -11.96 4.02
C VAL A 113 2.17 -13.18 3.10
N ALA A 114 1.60 -14.28 3.58
CA ALA A 114 1.25 -15.40 2.73
C ALA A 114 -0.18 -15.22 2.21
N VAL A 115 -0.37 -15.39 0.92
CA VAL A 115 -1.68 -15.24 0.24
C VAL A 115 -2.15 -16.57 -0.34
N ALA A 116 -3.46 -16.68 -0.57
CA ALA A 116 -4.06 -17.93 -1.05
C ALA A 116 -3.57 -18.30 -2.45
N ALA A 117 -3.37 -17.31 -3.31
CA ALA A 117 -2.88 -17.53 -4.67
C ALA A 117 -2.19 -16.29 -5.24
N LEU A 118 -1.30 -16.51 -6.20
CA LEU A 118 -0.64 -15.49 -6.99
C LEU A 118 -0.89 -15.75 -8.48
N PRO A 119 -0.90 -14.69 -9.32
CA PRO A 119 -1.07 -14.86 -10.76
C PRO A 119 -0.05 -15.86 -11.34
N LEU A 120 -0.44 -16.59 -12.37
CA LEU A 120 0.38 -17.60 -13.05
C LEU A 120 0.95 -18.70 -12.13
N ASN A 121 0.30 -18.95 -10.98
CA ASN A 121 0.77 -19.88 -9.95
C ASN A 121 2.18 -19.58 -9.43
N ALA A 122 2.59 -18.32 -9.44
CA ALA A 122 3.86 -17.90 -8.85
C ALA A 122 3.92 -18.27 -7.34
N LEU A 123 5.13 -18.52 -6.85
CA LEU A 123 5.37 -18.79 -5.43
C LEU A 123 5.62 -17.51 -4.64
N VAL A 124 6.03 -16.45 -5.33
CA VAL A 124 6.32 -15.14 -4.76
C VAL A 124 5.97 -14.03 -5.75
N GLN A 125 5.52 -12.91 -5.23
CA GLN A 125 5.31 -11.65 -5.94
C GLN A 125 5.83 -10.52 -5.07
N ILE A 126 6.54 -9.55 -5.66
CA ILE A 126 7.17 -8.46 -4.90
C ILE A 126 6.84 -7.13 -5.54
N GLU A 127 6.45 -6.16 -4.73
CA GLU A 127 6.29 -4.77 -5.16
C GLU A 127 7.22 -3.83 -4.40
N ALA A 128 7.53 -2.69 -5.03
CA ALA A 128 8.35 -1.66 -4.45
C ALA A 128 7.69 -0.28 -4.56
N LEU A 129 7.83 0.51 -3.50
CA LEU A 129 7.64 1.95 -3.53
C LEU A 129 9.04 2.59 -3.50
N VAL A 130 9.28 3.52 -4.41
CA VAL A 130 10.62 4.04 -4.67
C VAL A 130 10.60 5.56 -4.61
N SER A 131 11.61 6.18 -4.05
CA SER A 131 11.78 7.63 -4.09
C SER A 131 11.97 8.12 -5.54
N ASN A 132 11.46 9.31 -5.84
CA ASN A 132 11.54 9.95 -7.17
C ASN A 132 12.18 11.35 -7.08
N GLY A 133 13.15 11.55 -6.21
CA GLY A 133 13.91 12.79 -6.09
C GLY A 133 13.04 14.04 -6.02
N GLU A 134 13.29 14.98 -6.92
CA GLU A 134 12.58 16.27 -7.00
C GLU A 134 11.15 16.15 -7.56
N GLY A 135 10.71 14.94 -7.84
CA GLY A 135 9.35 14.70 -8.32
C GLY A 135 9.21 14.68 -9.84
N THR A 136 7.97 14.82 -10.31
CA THR A 136 7.62 14.72 -11.73
C THR A 136 7.54 16.07 -12.46
N ILE A 137 8.01 17.15 -11.85
CA ILE A 137 8.04 18.48 -12.48
C ILE A 137 8.99 18.43 -13.67
N PRO A 138 8.53 18.81 -14.90
CA PRO A 138 9.40 18.80 -16.07
C PRO A 138 10.63 19.67 -15.88
N ASN A 139 11.81 19.11 -16.20
CA ASN A 139 13.12 19.79 -16.10
C ASN A 139 13.56 20.19 -14.68
N ALA A 140 12.92 19.68 -13.63
CA ALA A 140 13.47 19.85 -12.29
C ALA A 140 14.78 19.05 -12.17
N PRO A 141 15.86 19.65 -11.64
CA PRO A 141 17.09 18.90 -11.39
C PRO A 141 16.80 17.77 -10.39
N GLN A 142 17.22 16.55 -10.71
CA GLN A 142 17.19 15.48 -9.73
C GLN A 142 18.28 15.71 -8.69
N ALA A 143 17.93 15.68 -7.41
CA ALA A 143 18.92 15.75 -6.35
C ALA A 143 19.81 14.50 -6.42
N GLY A 144 21.12 14.71 -6.49
CA GLY A 144 22.10 13.61 -6.63
C GLY A 144 22.14 12.64 -5.44
N ASN A 145 21.66 13.08 -4.26
CA ASN A 145 21.54 12.26 -3.06
C ASN A 145 20.10 12.38 -2.53
N LEU A 146 19.32 11.34 -2.75
CA LEU A 146 17.98 11.25 -2.15
C LEU A 146 18.10 11.05 -0.65
N ILE A 147 17.56 11.99 0.12
CA ILE A 147 17.61 11.94 1.58
C ILE A 147 16.43 11.11 2.08
N LYS A 148 16.76 9.97 2.64
CA LYS A 148 15.83 9.10 3.36
C LYS A 148 16.26 9.03 4.81
N LEU A 149 15.33 9.21 5.72
CA LEU A 149 15.59 9.08 7.15
C LEU A 149 15.08 7.73 7.63
N ILE A 150 16.00 6.90 8.10
CA ILE A 150 15.70 5.60 8.69
C ILE A 150 15.69 5.76 10.20
N ASN A 151 14.64 5.26 10.84
CA ASN A 151 14.59 5.23 12.29
C ASN A 151 14.15 3.86 12.83
N ASN A 152 14.77 3.47 13.93
CA ASN A 152 14.44 2.29 14.71
C ASN A 152 14.45 2.64 16.19
N THR A 153 13.49 2.12 16.94
CA THR A 153 13.39 2.28 18.39
C THR A 153 13.37 0.92 19.09
N ALA A 154 14.01 0.82 20.25
CA ALA A 154 13.93 -0.37 21.09
C ALA A 154 12.54 -0.59 21.71
N ASN A 155 11.65 0.42 21.63
CA ASN A 155 10.28 0.34 22.13
C ASN A 155 9.30 -0.38 21.19
N ALA A 156 9.79 -0.81 20.01
CA ALA A 156 9.06 -1.64 19.06
C ALA A 156 9.99 -2.76 18.56
N PRO A 157 9.45 -3.84 17.98
CA PRO A 157 10.26 -4.95 17.49
C PRO A 157 11.28 -4.51 16.44
N ILE A 158 12.54 -4.90 16.60
CA ILE A 158 13.64 -4.63 15.66
C ILE A 158 13.86 -5.85 14.77
N CYS A 159 13.98 -5.62 13.46
CA CYS A 159 14.34 -6.63 12.48
C CYS A 159 15.58 -6.18 11.69
N SER A 160 16.53 -7.10 11.47
CA SER A 160 17.72 -6.80 10.66
C SER A 160 17.44 -6.68 9.16
N LEU A 161 16.24 -7.11 8.72
CA LEU A 161 15.83 -7.16 7.32
C LEU A 161 14.81 -6.10 6.94
N SER A 162 14.48 -5.20 7.87
CA SER A 162 13.59 -4.06 7.59
C SER A 162 13.80 -2.96 8.59
N ALA A 163 13.83 -1.72 8.14
CA ALA A 163 13.71 -0.56 8.99
C ALA A 163 12.31 -0.49 9.58
N GLN A 164 12.15 -0.02 10.81
CA GLN A 164 10.81 0.19 11.37
C GLN A 164 10.07 1.29 10.62
N THR A 165 10.78 2.38 10.27
CA THR A 165 10.25 3.45 9.45
C THR A 165 11.31 4.01 8.51
N VAL A 166 10.88 4.40 7.32
CA VAL A 166 11.64 5.18 6.35
C VAL A 166 10.84 6.41 5.97
N SER A 167 11.35 7.57 6.33
CA SER A 167 10.82 8.86 5.92
C SER A 167 11.44 9.27 4.60
N PHE A 168 10.62 9.68 3.66
CA PHE A 168 11.05 10.34 2.43
C PHE A 168 9.98 11.34 1.99
N SER A 169 10.41 12.57 1.62
CA SER A 169 9.49 13.65 1.30
C SER A 169 8.49 13.87 2.45
N HIS A 170 7.21 13.84 2.19
CA HIS A 170 6.16 14.16 3.14
C HIS A 170 5.59 12.95 3.91
N TYR A 171 6.14 11.74 3.71
CA TYR A 171 5.58 10.53 4.30
C TYR A 171 6.60 9.72 5.09
N ASN A 172 6.11 9.12 6.18
CA ASN A 172 6.75 7.99 6.84
C ASN A 172 6.10 6.70 6.37
N ASN A 173 6.90 5.80 5.82
CA ASN A 173 6.49 4.44 5.53
C ASN A 173 6.91 3.56 6.70
N LEU A 174 5.99 2.79 7.26
CA LEU A 174 6.26 1.88 8.37
C LEU A 174 6.28 0.44 7.87
N SER A 175 7.21 -0.35 8.41
CA SER A 175 7.13 -1.82 8.28
C SER A 175 5.89 -2.34 8.98
N ALA A 176 5.24 -3.32 8.37
CA ALA A 176 4.10 -3.97 9.00
C ALA A 176 4.50 -4.56 10.35
N GLN A 177 3.71 -4.26 11.37
CA GLN A 177 3.95 -4.70 12.73
C GLN A 177 3.24 -6.01 13.00
N LEU A 178 4.02 -7.00 13.43
CA LEU A 178 3.53 -8.22 14.04
C LEU A 178 3.27 -7.99 15.55
N PRO A 179 2.44 -8.81 16.19
CA PRO A 179 2.13 -8.67 17.61
C PRO A 179 3.26 -9.21 18.50
N ILE A 180 4.46 -8.68 18.32
CA ILE A 180 5.68 -9.05 19.05
C ILE A 180 5.89 -8.08 20.22
N ASP A 181 6.14 -8.61 21.39
CA ASP A 181 6.60 -7.82 22.54
C ASP A 181 8.06 -7.40 22.31
N PRO A 182 8.37 -6.09 22.22
CA PRO A 182 9.72 -5.61 21.96
C PRO A 182 10.74 -6.00 23.04
N LYS A 183 10.28 -6.26 24.28
CA LYS A 183 11.17 -6.64 25.39
C LYS A 183 11.63 -8.08 25.30
N THR A 184 10.77 -8.96 24.83
CA THR A 184 11.07 -10.41 24.75
C THR A 184 11.45 -10.88 23.36
N GLY A 185 11.11 -10.10 22.32
CA GLY A 185 11.24 -10.48 20.90
C GLY A 185 10.32 -11.62 20.49
N ARG A 186 9.30 -11.93 21.28
CA ARG A 186 8.38 -13.05 21.04
C ARG A 186 6.97 -12.56 20.75
N LEU A 187 6.24 -13.39 20.00
CA LEU A 187 4.82 -13.20 19.83
C LEU A 187 4.14 -13.18 21.21
N ILE A 188 3.27 -12.21 21.45
CA ILE A 188 2.51 -12.15 22.69
C ILE A 188 1.55 -13.34 22.81
N THR A 189 1.21 -13.70 24.02
CA THR A 189 0.14 -14.67 24.30
C THR A 189 -1.21 -13.97 24.23
N GLY A 190 -2.25 -14.72 23.88
CA GLY A 190 -3.64 -14.20 23.78
C GLY A 190 -4.22 -14.38 22.39
N GLY A 191 -5.45 -13.90 22.24
CA GLY A 191 -6.19 -13.96 21.00
C GLY A 191 -5.93 -12.77 20.07
N VAL A 192 -6.79 -12.61 19.07
CA VAL A 192 -6.64 -11.56 18.07
C VAL A 192 -6.75 -10.15 18.66
N LYS A 193 -7.55 -9.95 19.72
CA LYS A 193 -7.67 -8.65 20.41
C LYS A 193 -6.34 -8.20 20.99
N GLU A 194 -5.69 -9.07 21.77
CA GLU A 194 -4.39 -8.78 22.38
C GLU A 194 -3.34 -8.57 21.28
N GLN A 195 -3.37 -9.38 20.24
CA GLN A 195 -2.44 -9.26 19.13
C GLN A 195 -2.64 -7.95 18.34
N ALA A 196 -3.87 -7.56 18.01
CA ALA A 196 -4.16 -6.29 17.35
C ALA A 196 -3.72 -5.09 18.22
N GLN A 197 -3.99 -5.16 19.52
CA GLN A 197 -3.54 -4.14 20.45
C GLN A 197 -2.01 -4.00 20.48
N GLN A 198 -1.29 -5.12 20.45
CA GLN A 198 0.18 -5.09 20.43
C GLN A 198 0.71 -4.50 19.12
N CYS A 199 0.15 -4.85 17.97
CA CYS A 199 0.52 -4.25 16.68
C CYS A 199 0.36 -2.72 16.71
N LEU A 200 -0.79 -2.23 17.19
CA LEU A 200 -1.05 -0.79 17.27
C LEU A 200 -0.17 -0.08 18.32
N LYS A 201 0.14 -0.73 19.44
CA LYS A 201 1.13 -0.23 20.42
C LYS A 201 2.52 -0.11 19.81
N ASN A 202 2.94 -1.08 19.02
CA ASN A 202 4.23 -1.05 18.33
C ASN A 202 4.27 0.11 17.32
N ILE A 203 3.23 0.30 16.52
CA ILE A 203 3.10 1.47 15.61
C ILE A 203 3.19 2.78 16.41
N LYS A 204 2.43 2.90 17.51
CA LYS A 204 2.47 4.09 18.36
C LYS A 204 3.86 4.36 18.95
N ALA A 205 4.57 3.32 19.36
CA ALA A 205 5.93 3.45 19.88
C ALA A 205 6.93 3.92 18.81
N ILE A 206 6.79 3.43 17.57
CA ILE A 206 7.58 3.88 16.43
C ILE A 206 7.30 5.37 16.15
N LEU A 207 6.04 5.76 16.05
CA LEU A 207 5.65 7.15 15.78
C LEU A 207 6.13 8.10 16.89
N ASN A 208 5.97 7.72 18.15
CA ASN A 208 6.49 8.50 19.28
C ASN A 208 8.02 8.70 19.20
N SER A 209 8.76 7.73 18.67
CA SER A 209 10.22 7.83 18.57
C SER A 209 10.71 8.82 17.50
N ILE A 210 9.84 9.20 16.59
CA ILE A 210 10.09 10.19 15.54
C ILE A 210 9.25 11.46 15.73
N ASP A 211 8.61 11.57 16.90
CA ASP A 211 7.79 12.72 17.27
C ASP A 211 6.65 13.01 16.28
N VAL A 212 6.01 11.96 15.79
CA VAL A 212 4.84 12.02 14.89
C VAL A 212 3.61 11.56 15.66
N PRO A 213 2.53 12.35 15.70
CA PRO A 213 1.28 11.95 16.34
C PRO A 213 0.66 10.71 15.69
N PHE A 214 0.02 9.85 16.50
CA PHE A 214 -0.72 8.70 15.99
C PHE A 214 -1.86 9.12 15.04
N ASP A 215 -2.39 10.32 15.24
CA ASP A 215 -3.46 10.94 14.42
C ASP A 215 -3.01 11.34 13.01
N ASP A 216 -1.71 11.31 12.73
CA ASP A 216 -1.16 11.63 11.40
C ASP A 216 -1.12 10.42 10.47
N ILE A 217 -1.66 9.27 10.92
CA ILE A 217 -1.82 8.09 10.09
C ILE A 217 -2.88 8.37 9.02
N VAL A 218 -2.49 8.23 7.74
CA VAL A 218 -3.38 8.47 6.59
C VAL A 218 -3.96 7.18 6.01
N LYS A 219 -3.24 6.06 6.13
CA LYS A 219 -3.68 4.75 5.65
C LYS A 219 -3.26 3.65 6.63
N ILE A 220 -4.17 2.70 6.86
CA ILE A 220 -3.89 1.44 7.56
C ILE A 220 -4.30 0.26 6.69
N ASN A 221 -3.40 -0.73 6.62
CA ASN A 221 -3.67 -2.03 6.03
C ASN A 221 -3.63 -3.09 7.14
N ILE A 222 -4.69 -3.88 7.25
CA ILE A 222 -4.84 -4.94 8.24
C ILE A 222 -4.92 -6.29 7.53
N PHE A 223 -4.00 -7.17 7.87
CA PHE A 223 -3.95 -8.53 7.37
C PHE A 223 -4.37 -9.48 8.49
N LEU A 224 -5.45 -10.21 8.28
CA LEU A 224 -6.02 -11.17 9.26
C LEU A 224 -5.80 -12.59 8.79
N LYS A 225 -5.53 -13.49 9.73
CA LYS A 225 -5.53 -14.93 9.44
C LYS A 225 -6.95 -15.45 9.23
N ASN A 226 -7.90 -14.98 10.04
CA ASN A 226 -9.30 -15.37 9.96
C ASN A 226 -10.20 -14.13 9.83
N LEU A 227 -11.09 -14.13 8.85
CA LEU A 227 -12.01 -13.00 8.67
C LEU A 227 -13.05 -12.88 9.80
N SER A 228 -13.36 -13.99 10.48
CA SER A 228 -14.23 -13.98 11.67
C SER A 228 -13.73 -13.11 12.81
N ASP A 229 -12.43 -12.77 12.81
CA ASP A 229 -11.79 -11.99 13.86
C ASP A 229 -11.95 -10.46 13.66
N ILE A 230 -12.64 -10.05 12.60
CA ILE A 230 -12.73 -8.63 12.22
C ILE A 230 -13.40 -7.77 13.28
N GLU A 231 -14.48 -8.26 13.92
CA GLU A 231 -15.20 -7.53 14.96
C GLU A 231 -14.32 -7.29 16.18
N ASP A 232 -13.55 -8.30 16.58
CA ASP A 232 -12.60 -8.20 17.69
C ASP A 232 -11.48 -7.20 17.40
N VAL A 233 -10.99 -7.18 16.17
CA VAL A 233 -9.99 -6.20 15.73
C VAL A 233 -10.60 -4.80 15.67
N ASP A 234 -11.81 -4.66 15.17
CA ASP A 234 -12.54 -3.39 15.09
C ASP A 234 -12.78 -2.77 16.47
N GLU A 235 -13.12 -3.57 17.49
CA GLU A 235 -13.24 -3.09 18.87
C GLU A 235 -11.92 -2.50 19.37
N VAL A 236 -10.80 -3.18 19.14
CA VAL A 236 -9.47 -2.68 19.54
C VAL A 236 -9.09 -1.44 18.73
N TYR A 237 -9.29 -1.48 17.40
CA TYR A 237 -9.00 -0.38 16.50
C TYR A 237 -9.71 0.90 16.92
N ALA A 238 -10.99 0.81 17.25
CA ALA A 238 -11.79 1.94 17.72
C ALA A 238 -11.22 2.62 18.97
N THR A 239 -10.46 1.90 19.82
CA THR A 239 -9.85 2.50 21.02
C THR A 239 -8.62 3.36 20.72
N PHE A 240 -8.01 3.20 19.56
CA PHE A 240 -6.80 3.95 19.17
C PHE A 240 -7.13 5.26 18.41
N PHE A 241 -8.32 5.38 17.84
CA PHE A 241 -8.71 6.54 17.01
C PHE A 241 -9.77 7.48 17.61
N PRO A 242 -10.36 7.28 18.81
CA PRO A 242 -11.32 8.22 19.37
C PRO A 242 -10.67 9.53 19.85
N ASP A 243 -9.38 9.51 20.17
CA ASP A 243 -8.69 10.68 20.73
C ASP A 243 -8.38 11.73 19.65
N SER A 244 -8.28 11.31 18.38
CA SER A 244 -8.16 12.24 17.26
C SER A 244 -9.38 13.15 17.11
N ALA A 245 -10.55 12.64 17.52
CA ALA A 245 -11.80 13.40 17.48
C ALA A 245 -11.83 14.60 18.43
N ILE A 246 -11.14 14.51 19.57
CA ILE A 246 -11.23 15.48 20.68
C ILE A 246 -10.11 16.52 20.59
N ALA A 247 -8.91 16.12 20.15
CA ALA A 247 -7.72 16.97 20.19
C ALA A 247 -7.60 17.91 18.96
N ARG A 248 -8.23 17.58 17.85
CA ARG A 248 -8.24 18.39 16.64
C ARG A 248 -9.69 18.66 16.22
N ALA A 249 -10.01 19.87 15.81
CA ALA A 249 -11.35 20.25 15.33
C ALA A 249 -11.80 19.48 14.07
N VAL A 250 -11.01 18.54 13.57
CA VAL A 250 -11.27 17.68 12.42
C VAL A 250 -10.89 16.24 12.79
N ALA A 251 -11.84 15.53 13.36
CA ALA A 251 -11.71 14.09 13.62
C ALA A 251 -11.79 13.31 12.31
N TYR A 252 -10.80 12.49 12.02
CA TYR A 252 -10.91 11.51 10.96
C TYR A 252 -10.36 10.15 11.44
N VAL A 253 -10.84 9.09 10.80
CA VAL A 253 -10.27 7.76 10.92
C VAL A 253 -9.50 7.51 9.63
N PRO A 254 -8.31 6.90 9.65
CA PRO A 254 -7.53 6.66 8.45
C PRO A 254 -8.30 5.92 7.35
N ALA A 255 -7.90 6.10 6.10
CA ALA A 255 -8.31 5.18 5.06
C ALA A 255 -7.84 3.77 5.41
N ARG A 256 -8.68 2.73 5.17
CA ARG A 256 -8.42 1.38 5.65
C ARG A 256 -8.64 0.33 4.57
N THR A 257 -7.73 -0.66 4.56
CA THR A 257 -7.92 -1.92 3.86
C THR A 257 -7.79 -3.06 4.85
N ILE A 258 -8.72 -3.99 4.83
CA ILE A 258 -8.70 -5.20 5.65
C ILE A 258 -8.99 -6.42 4.79
N VAL A 259 -8.13 -7.43 4.86
CA VAL A 259 -8.24 -8.67 4.08
C VAL A 259 -7.81 -9.87 4.90
N ALA A 260 -8.41 -11.03 4.65
CA ALA A 260 -7.93 -12.28 5.20
C ALA A 260 -6.86 -12.88 4.28
N VAL A 261 -5.75 -13.28 4.87
CA VAL A 261 -4.58 -13.90 4.20
C VAL A 261 -4.42 -15.35 4.64
N SER A 262 -3.66 -16.14 3.89
CA SER A 262 -3.52 -17.57 4.21
C SER A 262 -2.68 -17.83 5.45
N ASP A 263 -1.65 -17.04 5.68
CA ASP A 263 -0.84 -17.11 6.90
C ASP A 263 -0.01 -15.83 7.11
N LEU A 264 0.51 -15.68 8.32
CA LEU A 264 1.37 -14.59 8.75
C LEU A 264 2.62 -15.16 9.43
N SER A 265 3.72 -14.42 9.40
CA SER A 265 4.97 -14.81 10.08
C SER A 265 4.72 -15.11 11.58
N MET A 266 5.44 -16.08 12.10
CA MET A 266 5.31 -16.55 13.50
C MET A 266 3.91 -17.06 13.85
N HIS A 267 3.07 -17.40 12.85
CA HIS A 267 1.66 -17.78 13.03
C HIS A 267 0.81 -16.73 13.77
N ALA A 268 1.13 -15.45 13.58
CA ALA A 268 0.35 -14.36 14.09
C ALA A 268 -1.09 -14.40 13.51
N LEU A 269 -2.04 -13.88 14.27
CA LEU A 269 -3.45 -13.80 13.86
C LEU A 269 -3.74 -12.51 13.09
N VAL A 270 -2.92 -11.48 13.29
CA VAL A 270 -3.05 -10.18 12.68
C VAL A 270 -1.68 -9.54 12.45
N GLN A 271 -1.56 -8.77 11.37
CA GLN A 271 -0.42 -7.90 11.08
C GLN A 271 -0.97 -6.56 10.57
N ILE A 272 -0.37 -5.45 11.00
CA ILE A 272 -0.87 -4.10 10.68
C ILE A 272 0.27 -3.25 10.10
N GLU A 273 -0.01 -2.61 8.96
CA GLU A 273 0.87 -1.66 8.28
C GLU A 273 0.25 -0.27 8.31
N ALA A 274 1.06 0.78 8.46
CA ALA A 274 0.60 2.16 8.40
C ALA A 274 1.43 3.01 7.43
N VAL A 275 0.77 3.97 6.78
CA VAL A 275 1.38 5.10 6.07
C VAL A 275 0.99 6.35 6.82
N VAL A 276 1.97 7.20 7.10
CA VAL A 276 1.82 8.32 8.02
C VAL A 276 2.38 9.59 7.38
N SER A 277 1.80 10.72 7.66
CA SER A 277 2.35 12.01 7.26
C SER A 277 3.71 12.26 7.91
N HIS A 278 4.58 12.98 7.22
CA HIS A 278 5.85 13.49 7.74
C HIS A 278 5.89 15.01 7.53
N GLY A 279 5.28 15.73 8.46
CA GLY A 279 4.97 17.12 8.31
C GLY A 279 6.12 18.04 7.87
N ASP A 280 7.30 17.80 8.43
CA ASP A 280 8.47 18.63 8.11
C ASP A 280 9.14 18.26 6.78
N GLY A 281 8.72 17.15 6.14
CA GLY A 281 9.40 16.64 4.95
C GLY A 281 10.85 16.20 5.20
N THR A 282 11.48 15.61 4.20
CA THR A 282 12.92 15.35 4.21
C THR A 282 13.63 16.36 3.30
N PRO A 283 14.81 16.91 3.68
CA PRO A 283 15.54 17.80 2.79
C PRO A 283 15.80 17.17 1.42
N PRO A 284 15.83 17.92 0.31
CA PRO A 284 15.75 19.38 0.20
C PRO A 284 14.34 19.95 0.19
N GLN A 285 13.32 19.18 0.52
CA GLN A 285 11.94 19.65 0.57
C GLN A 285 11.80 20.85 1.52
N ALA A 286 10.88 21.75 1.21
CA ALA A 286 10.53 22.81 2.13
C ALA A 286 10.02 22.23 3.44
N ILE A 287 10.47 22.76 4.56
CA ILE A 287 9.97 22.38 5.88
C ILE A 287 8.53 22.86 5.97
N GLU A 288 7.61 21.92 6.09
CA GLU A 288 6.24 22.22 6.43
C GLU A 288 6.14 22.35 7.96
N ASP A 289 5.56 23.43 8.43
CA ASP A 289 5.32 23.61 9.86
C ASP A 289 4.39 22.49 10.35
N ARG A 290 4.84 21.71 11.33
CA ARG A 290 4.03 20.63 11.94
C ARG A 290 2.67 21.12 12.43
N HIS A 291 2.60 22.37 12.88
CA HIS A 291 1.34 23.01 13.30
C HIS A 291 0.44 23.38 12.12
N GLY A 292 0.99 23.40 10.92
CA GLY A 292 0.29 23.69 9.66
C GLY A 292 -0.11 22.47 8.82
N ILE A 293 0.19 21.24 9.26
CA ILE A 293 -0.20 20.03 8.53
C ILE A 293 -1.70 19.98 8.31
N VAL A 294 -2.10 19.89 7.06
CA VAL A 294 -3.50 19.74 6.66
C VAL A 294 -3.72 18.34 6.10
N ILE A 295 -4.47 17.53 6.84
CA ILE A 295 -4.97 16.25 6.37
C ILE A 295 -6.44 16.43 6.01
N ASN A 296 -6.79 16.18 4.74
CA ASN A 296 -8.15 16.27 4.25
C ASN A 296 -8.79 14.90 4.22
N ALA A 297 -9.78 14.68 5.07
CA ALA A 297 -10.56 13.46 5.12
C ALA A 297 -11.98 13.72 4.61
N ASN A 298 -12.46 12.91 3.68
CA ASN A 298 -13.77 13.12 3.07
C ASN A 298 -14.55 11.81 2.90
N ASN A 299 -15.87 11.94 3.05
CA ASN A 299 -16.85 10.89 2.77
C ASN A 299 -17.96 11.44 1.87
N THR A 300 -18.42 10.65 0.92
CA THR A 300 -19.59 10.93 0.08
C THR A 300 -20.71 9.93 0.32
N GLU A 301 -21.95 10.37 0.15
CA GLU A 301 -23.12 9.48 0.17
C GLU A 301 -23.20 8.58 -1.08
N ASN A 302 -22.44 8.91 -2.11
CA ASN A 302 -22.44 8.18 -3.39
C ASN A 302 -21.54 6.93 -3.38
N ALA A 303 -20.91 6.62 -2.24
CA ALA A 303 -20.13 5.40 -2.02
C ALA A 303 -20.40 4.84 -0.61
N PRO A 304 -20.17 3.54 -0.37
CA PRO A 304 -20.39 2.93 0.93
C PRO A 304 -19.57 3.59 2.04
N LYS A 305 -20.21 3.87 3.17
CA LYS A 305 -19.56 4.44 4.36
C LYS A 305 -19.26 3.37 5.40
N ASN A 306 -18.22 3.59 6.18
CA ASN A 306 -17.86 2.78 7.34
C ASN A 306 -17.44 3.73 8.48
N SER A 307 -17.89 3.46 9.70
CA SER A 307 -17.57 4.28 10.88
C SER A 307 -16.10 4.16 11.32
N LEU A 308 -15.42 3.10 10.90
CA LEU A 308 -14.04 2.79 11.26
C LEU A 308 -13.04 3.08 10.13
N SER A 309 -13.46 3.78 9.07
CA SER A 309 -12.58 4.26 8.01
C SER A 309 -13.18 5.45 7.28
N THR A 310 -12.35 6.38 6.88
CA THR A 310 -12.74 7.45 5.97
C THR A 310 -12.54 6.98 4.53
N GLN A 311 -13.46 7.31 3.64
CA GLN A 311 -13.40 6.86 2.24
C GLN A 311 -12.14 7.36 1.54
N THR A 312 -11.74 8.62 1.76
CA THR A 312 -10.50 9.20 1.25
C THR A 312 -9.81 10.06 2.29
N VAL A 313 -8.50 9.90 2.40
CA VAL A 313 -7.64 10.71 3.27
C VAL A 313 -6.48 11.23 2.43
N ALA A 314 -6.44 12.54 2.25
CA ALA A 314 -5.41 13.25 1.52
C ALA A 314 -4.41 13.90 2.46
N PHE A 315 -3.15 13.76 2.14
CA PHE A 315 -2.07 14.54 2.71
C PHE A 315 -1.05 14.86 1.62
N SER A 316 -0.60 16.13 1.55
CA SER A 316 0.34 16.56 0.53
C SER A 316 -0.10 16.13 -0.88
N HIS A 317 0.71 15.39 -1.59
CA HIS A 317 0.50 15.04 -3.00
C HIS A 317 -0.29 13.76 -3.26
N TYR A 318 -0.80 13.09 -2.22
CA TYR A 318 -1.53 11.82 -2.39
C TYR A 318 -2.84 11.79 -1.63
N ASN A 319 -3.83 11.13 -2.25
CA ASN A 319 -5.05 10.66 -1.61
C ASN A 319 -4.97 9.14 -1.44
N HIS A 320 -5.24 8.67 -0.23
CA HIS A 320 -5.39 7.25 0.07
C HIS A 320 -6.88 6.91 0.16
N ILE A 321 -7.31 5.95 -0.65
CA ILE A 321 -8.70 5.51 -0.67
C ILE A 321 -8.85 4.25 0.16
N SER A 322 -9.89 4.19 0.99
CA SER A 322 -10.28 2.96 1.68
C SER A 322 -10.73 1.91 0.68
N ALA A 323 -10.39 0.66 0.96
CA ALA A 323 -10.78 -0.44 0.09
C ALA A 323 -12.30 -0.49 -0.08
N GLN A 324 -12.72 -0.59 -1.34
CA GLN A 324 -14.11 -0.66 -1.71
C GLN A 324 -14.52 -2.10 -1.95
N LEU A 325 -15.60 -2.51 -1.28
CA LEU A 325 -16.35 -3.73 -1.53
C LEU A 325 -17.43 -3.45 -2.57
N PRO A 326 -17.95 -4.48 -3.25
CA PRO A 326 -19.00 -4.32 -4.26
C PRO A 326 -20.39 -4.10 -3.63
N ILE A 327 -20.50 -3.07 -2.82
CA ILE A 327 -21.71 -2.67 -2.10
C ILE A 327 -22.37 -1.52 -2.87
N ASP A 328 -23.67 -1.63 -3.11
CA ASP A 328 -24.48 -0.53 -3.64
C ASP A 328 -24.69 0.52 -2.53
N PRO A 329 -24.23 1.75 -2.70
CA PRO A 329 -24.36 2.79 -1.68
C PRO A 329 -25.80 3.17 -1.34
N LYS A 330 -26.76 2.94 -2.25
CA LYS A 330 -28.18 3.26 -2.04
C LYS A 330 -28.88 2.25 -1.14
N THR A 331 -28.50 0.99 -1.26
CA THR A 331 -29.14 -0.09 -0.51
C THR A 331 -28.31 -0.57 0.67
N GLY A 332 -27.01 -0.25 0.71
CA GLY A 332 -26.05 -0.75 1.69
C GLY A 332 -25.78 -2.26 1.57
N LYS A 333 -26.19 -2.89 0.48
CA LYS A 333 -26.09 -4.35 0.28
C LYS A 333 -25.07 -4.68 -0.82
N MET A 334 -24.50 -5.87 -0.68
CA MET A 334 -23.72 -6.48 -1.76
C MET A 334 -24.57 -6.59 -3.02
N ILE A 335 -24.00 -6.23 -4.17
CA ILE A 335 -24.70 -6.40 -5.44
C ILE A 335 -24.77 -7.89 -5.81
N ALA A 336 -25.81 -8.24 -6.56
CA ALA A 336 -25.90 -9.56 -7.18
C ALA A 336 -24.98 -9.64 -8.41
N GLY A 337 -24.57 -10.85 -8.77
CA GLY A 337 -23.76 -11.11 -9.96
C GLY A 337 -22.42 -11.74 -9.64
N GLY A 338 -21.61 -11.93 -10.68
CA GLY A 338 -20.29 -12.51 -10.60
C GLY A 338 -19.18 -11.45 -10.39
N VAL A 339 -17.94 -11.87 -10.60
CA VAL A 339 -16.77 -11.02 -10.37
C VAL A 339 -16.75 -9.77 -11.26
N LYS A 340 -17.30 -9.84 -12.48
CA LYS A 340 -17.39 -8.68 -13.38
C LYS A 340 -18.27 -7.57 -12.80
N GLU A 341 -19.49 -7.93 -12.40
CA GLU A 341 -20.46 -7.00 -11.81
C GLU A 341 -19.88 -6.44 -10.49
N GLN A 342 -19.26 -7.28 -9.69
CA GLN A 342 -18.64 -6.86 -8.45
C GLN A 342 -17.44 -5.94 -8.66
N ALA A 343 -16.59 -6.22 -9.64
CA ALA A 343 -15.46 -5.34 -10.01
C ALA A 343 -15.96 -3.97 -10.51
N GLU A 344 -16.99 -3.98 -11.35
CA GLU A 344 -17.61 -2.75 -11.84
C GLU A 344 -18.18 -1.90 -10.70
N GLN A 345 -18.84 -2.53 -9.70
CA GLN A 345 -19.36 -1.80 -8.55
C GLN A 345 -18.24 -1.21 -7.67
N CYS A 346 -17.17 -1.97 -7.41
CA CYS A 346 -16.02 -1.43 -6.68
C CYS A 346 -15.43 -0.19 -7.38
N LEU A 347 -15.25 -0.25 -8.70
CA LEU A 347 -14.69 0.85 -9.49
C LEU A 347 -15.67 2.03 -9.60
N LYS A 348 -16.98 1.80 -9.66
CA LYS A 348 -18.00 2.86 -9.56
C LYS A 348 -17.96 3.56 -8.19
N ASN A 349 -17.80 2.82 -7.11
CA ASN A 349 -17.66 3.39 -5.77
C ASN A 349 -16.41 4.26 -5.68
N ILE A 350 -15.26 3.77 -6.19
CA ILE A 350 -14.02 4.53 -6.26
C ILE A 350 -14.23 5.81 -7.09
N LYS A 351 -14.82 5.71 -8.27
CA LYS A 351 -15.11 6.87 -9.13
C LYS A 351 -15.95 7.90 -8.40
N ALA A 352 -17.01 7.48 -7.71
CA ALA A 352 -17.87 8.40 -6.95
C ALA A 352 -17.12 9.11 -5.81
N ILE A 353 -16.19 8.40 -5.14
CA ILE A 353 -15.32 9.00 -4.13
C ILE A 353 -14.41 10.05 -4.76
N LEU A 354 -13.76 9.73 -5.89
CA LEU A 354 -12.87 10.66 -6.58
C LEU A 354 -13.60 11.90 -7.06
N GLU A 355 -14.75 11.74 -7.69
CA GLU A 355 -15.61 12.86 -8.15
C GLU A 355 -16.00 13.79 -6.99
N SER A 356 -16.23 13.24 -5.78
CA SER A 356 -16.59 14.05 -4.59
C SER A 356 -15.48 14.98 -4.11
N ILE A 357 -14.24 14.70 -4.51
CA ILE A 357 -13.05 15.51 -4.19
C ILE A 357 -12.45 16.17 -5.45
N SER A 358 -13.24 16.28 -6.52
CA SER A 358 -12.83 16.89 -7.80
C SER A 358 -11.66 16.20 -8.50
N HIS A 359 -11.52 14.88 -8.30
CA HIS A 359 -10.58 14.01 -9.02
C HIS A 359 -11.32 13.06 -9.99
N GLY A 360 -10.56 12.49 -10.94
CA GLY A 360 -11.04 11.50 -11.88
C GLY A 360 -10.27 10.18 -11.79
N MET A 361 -10.70 9.20 -12.58
CA MET A 361 -9.99 7.91 -12.69
C MET A 361 -8.59 8.08 -13.31
N GLU A 362 -8.39 9.13 -14.09
CA GLU A 362 -7.10 9.52 -14.68
C GLU A 362 -6.06 9.97 -13.65
N ASP A 363 -6.48 10.31 -12.43
CA ASP A 363 -5.60 10.71 -11.32
C ASP A 363 -5.11 9.50 -10.50
N VAL A 364 -5.58 8.30 -10.82
CA VAL A 364 -5.19 7.07 -10.10
C VAL A 364 -3.76 6.68 -10.46
N VAL A 365 -2.91 6.59 -9.44
CA VAL A 365 -1.50 6.23 -9.56
C VAL A 365 -1.29 4.72 -9.46
N LYS A 366 -2.01 4.09 -8.51
CA LYS A 366 -1.90 2.66 -8.22
C LYS A 366 -3.25 2.06 -7.86
N VAL A 367 -3.45 0.82 -8.32
CA VAL A 367 -4.63 0.00 -8.00
C VAL A 367 -4.19 -1.30 -7.33
N ASN A 368 -4.78 -1.59 -6.17
CA ASN A 368 -4.59 -2.85 -5.46
C ASN A 368 -5.87 -3.67 -5.54
N ILE A 369 -5.76 -4.87 -6.13
CA ILE A 369 -6.89 -5.79 -6.35
C ILE A 369 -6.70 -7.04 -5.48
N PHE A 370 -7.70 -7.34 -4.68
CA PHE A 370 -7.78 -8.53 -3.87
C PHE A 370 -8.92 -9.41 -4.40
N LEU A 371 -8.59 -10.63 -4.83
CA LEU A 371 -9.54 -11.58 -5.41
C LEU A 371 -9.74 -12.78 -4.50
N LYS A 372 -10.97 -13.22 -4.37
CA LYS A 372 -11.27 -14.51 -3.74
C LYS A 372 -10.76 -15.66 -4.58
N ASN A 373 -10.83 -15.53 -5.90
CA ASN A 373 -10.32 -16.50 -6.86
C ASN A 373 -9.39 -15.79 -7.87
N ILE A 374 -8.10 -16.10 -7.85
CA ILE A 374 -7.09 -15.45 -8.72
C ILE A 374 -7.34 -15.74 -10.21
N THR A 375 -7.99 -16.84 -10.57
CA THR A 375 -8.33 -17.18 -11.96
C THR A 375 -9.34 -16.22 -12.58
N ASP A 376 -10.02 -15.41 -11.77
CA ASP A 376 -10.95 -14.39 -12.25
C ASP A 376 -10.26 -13.12 -12.77
N SER A 377 -8.92 -13.05 -12.72
CA SER A 377 -8.15 -11.86 -13.10
C SER A 377 -8.46 -11.38 -14.52
N GLU A 378 -8.62 -12.28 -15.49
CA GLU A 378 -8.93 -11.92 -16.88
C GLU A 378 -10.31 -11.27 -17.00
N LEU A 379 -11.31 -11.78 -16.25
CA LEU A 379 -12.65 -11.20 -16.21
C LEU A 379 -12.65 -9.80 -15.58
N VAL A 380 -11.80 -9.61 -14.57
CA VAL A 380 -11.59 -8.28 -13.95
C VAL A 380 -10.90 -7.34 -14.92
N ASP A 381 -9.94 -7.79 -15.71
CA ASP A 381 -9.22 -6.99 -16.69
C ASP A 381 -10.16 -6.42 -17.79
N GLU A 382 -11.17 -7.18 -18.20
CA GLU A 382 -12.19 -6.70 -19.12
C GLU A 382 -12.95 -5.48 -18.56
N VAL A 383 -13.32 -5.51 -17.29
CA VAL A 383 -13.98 -4.39 -16.62
C VAL A 383 -12.99 -3.25 -16.35
N TYR A 384 -11.80 -3.59 -15.87
CA TYR A 384 -10.76 -2.63 -15.53
C TYR A 384 -10.41 -1.70 -16.71
N THR A 385 -10.28 -2.25 -17.93
CA THR A 385 -9.98 -1.47 -19.13
C THR A 385 -11.04 -0.42 -19.48
N THR A 386 -12.28 -0.59 -19.04
CA THR A 386 -13.34 0.40 -19.25
C THR A 386 -13.17 1.64 -18.37
N PHE A 387 -12.56 1.49 -17.21
CA PHE A 387 -12.24 2.58 -16.27
C PHE A 387 -10.85 3.18 -16.50
N PHE A 388 -9.91 2.37 -16.99
CA PHE A 388 -8.52 2.74 -17.26
C PHE A 388 -8.10 2.39 -18.69
N PRO A 389 -8.70 3.04 -19.72
CA PRO A 389 -8.47 2.68 -21.12
C PRO A 389 -7.01 2.85 -21.56
N GLY A 390 -6.25 3.71 -20.88
CA GLY A 390 -4.82 3.91 -21.14
C GLY A 390 -3.89 2.91 -20.42
N GLY A 391 -4.39 2.08 -19.51
CA GLY A 391 -3.58 1.15 -18.73
C GLY A 391 -2.47 1.82 -17.92
N ILE A 392 -2.69 3.05 -17.46
CA ILE A 392 -1.65 3.88 -16.81
C ILE A 392 -1.32 3.42 -15.39
N PRO A 393 -2.29 3.18 -14.47
CA PRO A 393 -1.96 2.92 -13.09
C PRO A 393 -1.02 1.72 -12.91
N ALA A 394 -0.11 1.81 -11.96
CA ALA A 394 0.58 0.64 -11.44
C ALA A 394 -0.42 -0.29 -10.76
N ARG A 395 -0.17 -1.60 -10.75
CA ARG A 395 -1.14 -2.57 -10.24
C ARG A 395 -0.53 -3.70 -9.43
N ARG A 396 -1.27 -4.13 -8.44
CA ARG A 396 -1.05 -5.37 -7.71
C ARG A 396 -2.35 -6.18 -7.71
N THR A 397 -2.27 -7.46 -8.02
CA THR A 397 -3.38 -8.42 -7.93
C THR A 397 -2.93 -9.64 -7.14
N VAL A 398 -3.65 -10.00 -6.09
CA VAL A 398 -3.39 -11.18 -5.24
C VAL A 398 -4.69 -11.92 -4.94
N GLY A 399 -4.60 -13.24 -4.83
CA GLY A 399 -5.69 -14.08 -4.34
C GLY A 399 -5.63 -14.17 -2.82
N VAL A 400 -6.71 -13.80 -2.14
CA VAL A 400 -6.81 -13.79 -0.67
C VAL A 400 -7.70 -14.92 -0.16
N SER A 401 -7.60 -15.24 1.13
CA SER A 401 -8.33 -16.36 1.72
C SER A 401 -9.83 -16.08 1.84
N ALA A 402 -10.18 -14.84 2.18
CA ALA A 402 -11.56 -14.39 2.29
C ALA A 402 -11.66 -12.87 2.20
N LEU A 403 -12.81 -12.38 1.81
CA LEU A 403 -13.21 -10.97 1.78
C LEU A 403 -14.52 -10.79 2.55
N GLN A 404 -14.72 -9.61 3.13
CA GLN A 404 -15.92 -9.29 3.90
C GLN A 404 -17.19 -9.52 3.05
N ASN A 405 -18.25 -9.95 3.72
CA ASN A 405 -19.55 -10.23 3.11
C ASN A 405 -19.50 -11.23 1.95
N ASP A 406 -18.50 -12.11 1.98
CA ASP A 406 -18.26 -13.10 0.93
C ASP A 406 -18.05 -12.51 -0.48
N ALA A 407 -17.52 -11.28 -0.53
CA ALA A 407 -17.18 -10.61 -1.78
C ALA A 407 -16.19 -11.43 -2.61
N LEU A 408 -16.31 -11.35 -3.93
CA LEU A 408 -15.37 -11.98 -4.86
C LEU A 408 -14.15 -11.10 -5.13
N ILE A 409 -14.28 -9.80 -4.91
CA ILE A 409 -13.27 -8.79 -5.17
C ILE A 409 -13.36 -7.64 -4.17
N GLN A 410 -12.21 -7.05 -3.86
CA GLN A 410 -12.07 -5.79 -3.14
C GLN A 410 -10.96 -4.97 -3.82
N ILE A 411 -11.14 -3.65 -3.93
CA ILE A 411 -10.19 -2.78 -4.61
C ILE A 411 -9.90 -1.56 -3.75
N ASP A 412 -8.63 -1.21 -3.58
CA ASP A 412 -8.23 0.13 -3.12
C ASP A 412 -7.31 0.80 -4.12
N VAL A 413 -7.20 2.12 -4.03
CA VAL A 413 -6.36 2.91 -4.92
C VAL A 413 -5.57 3.97 -4.16
N VAL A 414 -4.44 4.34 -4.74
CA VAL A 414 -3.67 5.53 -4.41
C VAL A 414 -3.84 6.52 -5.56
N VAL A 415 -4.14 7.76 -5.23
CA VAL A 415 -4.53 8.79 -6.20
C VAL A 415 -3.62 10.00 -6.05
N SER A 416 -3.29 10.64 -7.15
CA SER A 416 -2.55 11.90 -7.13
C SER A 416 -3.40 13.01 -6.50
N ASN A 417 -2.74 13.92 -5.81
CA ASN A 417 -3.33 15.16 -5.31
C ASN A 417 -2.42 16.30 -5.79
N ALA A 418 -2.51 16.63 -7.07
CA ALA A 418 -1.56 17.48 -7.79
C ALA A 418 -1.35 18.86 -7.15
N GLU A 419 -2.40 19.43 -6.57
CA GLU A 419 -2.34 20.73 -5.90
C GLU A 419 -1.76 20.63 -4.47
N GLY A 420 -1.58 19.40 -3.98
CA GLY A 420 -1.27 19.18 -2.57
C GLY A 420 -2.41 19.58 -1.63
N THR A 421 -2.24 19.35 -0.34
CA THR A 421 -3.15 19.90 0.67
C THR A 421 -2.66 21.30 1.05
N PRO A 422 -3.53 22.34 1.02
CA PRO A 422 -3.09 23.70 1.33
C PRO A 422 -2.69 23.81 2.81
N LEU A 423 -1.72 24.66 3.09
CA LEU A 423 -1.39 25.03 4.47
C LEU A 423 -2.61 25.69 5.13
N LYS A 424 -2.82 25.44 6.41
CA LYS A 424 -3.80 26.23 7.19
C LYS A 424 -3.37 27.69 7.20
N ALA A 425 -4.27 28.57 6.75
CA ALA A 425 -4.12 30.01 6.88
C ALA A 425 -4.13 30.46 8.37
#